data_27c436c3e174209efc0014cd63e85667
#
_entry.id   27c436c3e174209efc0014cd63e85667
#
_cell.length_a   1.000
_cell.length_b   1.000
_cell.length_c   1.000
_cell.angle_alpha   90.00
_cell.angle_beta   90.00
_cell.angle_gamma   90.00
#
_symmetry.space_group_name_H-M   'P 1'
#
loop_
_entity.id
_entity.type
_entity.pdbx_description
1 polymer ?
#
loop_
_entity_poly.entity_id
_entity_poly.type
_entity_poly.pdbx_seq_one_letter_code
_entity_poly.pdbx_strand_id
1 'polypeptide(L)'
;MTRDKPRKDSRSQRHQKPKRYGTTKKSVLLERSKDYIEEVEARANERFDRKERVMGFPDEVLEPKSHAFDWQTNPVPLKDEEVLAKFVIKKGEFGWLEDSRVNEIGQFVDGKNMTLDQALSLRSALLQQKTVYGHGRLKTRAKALFRLYNDGVSVVDLSKRFDFPPMNIFRIILAEKRWSKSRIKECLRDPSKMKKREQEEFEKAEAADRVSNVDQSETHLRADLFEEVLADWFESRGVKIRRQNEMVSEQRLEHGRPINTPDILFLDHVEINGQPVAWIDAKHFYGADVSFQRKKMTKQMSRYIDEWGSGAVVYRHGFSENLFIPGCLMLDAENLDLSKMA
;
A
#
# COMPACT_ATOMS: atom_id res chain seq x y z
N MET A 1 -27.97 -53.61 22.65
CA MET A 1 -28.46 -52.25 22.25
C MET A 1 -27.24 -51.36 22.00
N THR A 2 -26.77 -51.33 20.79
CA THR A 2 -25.64 -50.55 20.31
C THR A 2 -26.19 -49.29 19.66
N ARG A 3 -25.84 -48.11 20.22
CA ARG A 3 -26.24 -46.79 19.67
C ARG A 3 -25.22 -46.39 18.61
N ASP A 4 -25.66 -46.40 17.36
CA ASP A 4 -24.94 -45.75 16.24
C ASP A 4 -24.93 -44.23 16.42
N LYS A 5 -23.70 -43.66 16.40
CA LYS A 5 -23.49 -42.21 16.30
C LYS A 5 -23.37 -41.84 14.80
N PRO A 6 -24.07 -40.80 14.33
CA PRO A 6 -23.97 -40.37 12.94
C PRO A 6 -22.59 -39.76 12.65
N ARG A 7 -21.99 -40.23 11.56
CA ARG A 7 -20.77 -39.66 10.98
C ARG A 7 -21.08 -38.24 10.51
N LYS A 8 -20.38 -37.24 11.06
CA LYS A 8 -20.37 -35.88 10.50
C LYS A 8 -19.55 -35.90 9.21
N ASP A 9 -20.23 -35.70 8.08
CA ASP A 9 -19.61 -35.40 6.79
C ASP A 9 -18.83 -34.10 6.90
N SER A 10 -17.52 -34.21 6.94
CA SER A 10 -16.62 -33.07 6.76
C SER A 10 -16.54 -32.73 5.27
N ARG A 11 -17.56 -32.00 4.77
CA ARG A 11 -17.44 -31.32 3.48
C ARG A 11 -16.22 -30.42 3.53
N SER A 12 -15.19 -30.81 2.77
CA SER A 12 -14.01 -30.00 2.50
C SER A 12 -14.43 -28.61 2.06
N GLN A 13 -14.25 -27.62 2.93
CA GLN A 13 -14.29 -26.22 2.52
C GLN A 13 -13.17 -26.05 1.49
N ARG A 14 -13.53 -26.06 0.21
CA ARG A 14 -12.66 -25.62 -0.87
C ARG A 14 -12.23 -24.20 -0.51
N HIS A 15 -10.98 -24.01 -0.08
CA HIS A 15 -10.37 -22.72 0.08
C HIS A 15 -10.43 -22.00 -1.26
N GLN A 16 -11.44 -21.14 -1.42
CA GLN A 16 -11.53 -20.25 -2.56
C GLN A 16 -10.25 -19.42 -2.59
N LYS A 17 -9.55 -19.43 -3.73
CA LYS A 17 -8.41 -18.54 -3.95
C LYS A 17 -8.89 -17.11 -3.67
N PRO A 18 -8.18 -16.31 -2.87
CA PRO A 18 -8.57 -14.93 -2.64
C PRO A 18 -8.69 -14.24 -4.00
N LYS A 19 -9.83 -13.65 -4.27
CA LYS A 19 -10.07 -12.92 -5.51
C LYS A 19 -9.10 -11.75 -5.55
N ARG A 20 -8.42 -11.54 -6.68
CA ARG A 20 -7.40 -10.49 -6.84
C ARG A 20 -8.00 -9.10 -6.68
N TYR A 21 -9.22 -8.90 -7.16
CA TYR A 21 -9.95 -7.63 -7.20
C TYR A 21 -11.20 -7.68 -6.33
N GLY A 22 -11.68 -6.51 -5.95
CA GLY A 22 -12.99 -6.35 -5.31
C GLY A 22 -14.07 -6.88 -6.24
N THR A 23 -14.93 -7.74 -5.71
CA THR A 23 -16.03 -8.35 -6.50
C THR A 23 -17.30 -7.51 -6.49
N THR A 24 -17.36 -6.51 -5.61
CA THR A 24 -18.49 -5.61 -5.48
C THR A 24 -18.17 -4.33 -6.25
N LYS A 25 -19.07 -3.94 -7.15
CA LYS A 25 -18.94 -2.70 -7.91
C LYS A 25 -18.97 -1.49 -6.96
N LYS A 26 -18.17 -0.47 -7.29
CA LYS A 26 -18.10 0.81 -6.57
C LYS A 26 -19.50 1.41 -6.33
N SER A 27 -20.40 1.38 -7.33
CA SER A 27 -21.76 1.88 -7.21
C SER A 27 -22.57 1.22 -6.09
N VAL A 28 -22.41 -0.10 -5.91
CA VAL A 28 -23.08 -0.84 -4.83
C VAL A 28 -22.50 -0.52 -3.46
N LEU A 29 -21.19 -0.29 -3.40
CA LEU A 29 -20.52 0.11 -2.15
C LEU A 29 -20.91 1.53 -1.76
N LEU A 30 -20.97 2.45 -2.70
CA LEU A 30 -21.44 3.82 -2.50
C LEU A 30 -22.85 3.83 -1.90
N GLU A 31 -23.80 3.12 -2.52
CA GLU A 31 -25.18 3.05 -2.05
C GLU A 31 -25.27 2.51 -0.62
N ARG A 32 -24.53 1.45 -0.31
CA ARG A 32 -24.49 0.85 1.04
C ARG A 32 -23.85 1.73 2.09
N SER A 33 -23.04 2.68 1.70
CA SER A 33 -22.26 3.55 2.60
C SER A 33 -22.81 4.97 2.63
N LYS A 34 -23.95 5.26 2.01
CA LYS A 34 -24.46 6.61 1.85
C LYS A 34 -24.61 7.33 3.19
N ASP A 35 -25.34 6.76 4.13
CA ASP A 35 -25.58 7.36 5.45
C ASP A 35 -24.26 7.58 6.21
N TYR A 36 -23.33 6.64 6.10
CA TYR A 36 -21.99 6.77 6.72
C TYR A 36 -21.17 7.89 6.07
N ILE A 37 -21.27 8.05 4.74
CA ILE A 37 -20.56 9.13 4.03
C ILE A 37 -21.12 10.48 4.47
N GLU A 38 -22.44 10.64 4.52
CA GLU A 38 -23.09 11.87 5.01
C GLU A 38 -22.66 12.20 6.45
N GLU A 39 -22.59 11.21 7.34
CA GLU A 39 -22.13 11.39 8.73
C GLU A 39 -20.68 11.89 8.79
N VAL A 40 -19.75 11.27 8.01
CA VAL A 40 -18.33 11.65 8.10
C VAL A 40 -18.03 12.95 7.36
N GLU A 41 -18.80 13.34 6.36
CA GLU A 41 -18.75 14.65 5.72
C GLU A 41 -19.22 15.76 6.67
N ALA A 42 -20.33 15.53 7.39
CA ALA A 42 -20.77 16.43 8.45
C ALA A 42 -19.69 16.61 9.51
N ARG A 43 -19.08 15.51 9.98
CA ARG A 43 -17.98 15.52 10.95
C ARG A 43 -16.78 16.33 10.47
N ALA A 44 -16.44 16.28 9.19
CA ALA A 44 -15.35 17.06 8.61
C ALA A 44 -15.63 18.57 8.66
N ASN A 45 -16.88 18.98 8.47
CA ASN A 45 -17.27 20.38 8.58
C ASN A 45 -17.36 20.87 10.02
N GLU A 46 -17.92 20.05 10.93
CA GLU A 46 -18.16 20.40 12.32
C GLU A 46 -16.91 20.31 13.21
N ARG A 47 -15.74 19.87 12.68
CA ARG A 47 -14.52 19.69 13.48
C ARG A 47 -14.03 20.98 14.16
N PHE A 48 -14.36 22.13 13.61
CA PHE A 48 -14.00 23.44 14.18
C PHE A 48 -14.93 23.89 15.32
N ASP A 49 -16.13 23.33 15.39
CA ASP A 49 -17.15 23.66 16.40
C ASP A 49 -17.04 22.78 17.64
N ARG A 50 -16.11 21.81 17.67
CA ARG A 50 -15.95 20.91 18.79
C ARG A 50 -15.44 21.64 20.02
N LYS A 51 -16.04 21.37 21.17
CA LYS A 51 -15.59 21.89 22.48
C LYS A 51 -14.28 21.23 22.95
N GLU A 52 -14.06 20.00 22.57
CA GLU A 52 -12.85 19.24 22.91
C GLU A 52 -11.75 19.56 21.89
N ARG A 53 -10.50 19.55 22.39
CA ARG A 53 -9.34 19.74 21.52
C ARG A 53 -9.32 18.67 20.42
N VAL A 54 -9.31 19.12 19.17
CA VAL A 54 -9.15 18.23 18.03
C VAL A 54 -7.67 17.90 17.87
N MET A 55 -7.35 16.62 17.76
CA MET A 55 -5.96 16.18 17.57
C MET A 55 -5.32 16.86 16.37
N GLY A 56 -4.10 17.35 16.53
CA GLY A 56 -3.36 18.03 15.47
C GLY A 56 -3.77 19.50 15.24
N PHE A 57 -4.77 20.02 15.93
CA PHE A 57 -5.07 21.45 15.90
C PHE A 57 -4.12 22.21 16.83
N PRO A 58 -3.67 23.43 16.46
CA PRO A 58 -2.91 24.28 17.34
C PRO A 58 -3.77 24.73 18.55
N ASP A 59 -3.12 25.17 19.63
CA ASP A 59 -3.83 25.68 20.82
C ASP A 59 -4.50 27.06 20.61
N GLU A 60 -4.16 27.70 19.49
CA GLU A 60 -4.75 28.99 19.11
C GLU A 60 -6.18 28.81 18.58
N VAL A 61 -7.01 29.85 18.78
CA VAL A 61 -8.35 29.87 18.20
C VAL A 61 -8.24 29.94 16.68
N LEU A 62 -8.78 28.93 16.01
CA LEU A 62 -8.80 28.89 14.55
C LEU A 62 -9.95 29.74 14.00
N GLU A 63 -9.65 30.59 13.03
CA GLU A 63 -10.64 31.24 12.17
C GLU A 63 -10.52 30.61 10.77
N PRO A 64 -11.24 29.50 10.51
CA PRO A 64 -11.11 28.76 9.26
C PRO A 64 -11.72 29.57 8.10
N LYS A 65 -10.99 29.62 6.99
CA LYS A 65 -11.50 30.11 5.71
C LYS A 65 -12.10 28.96 4.92
N SER A 66 -12.93 29.30 3.93
CA SER A 66 -13.50 28.31 3.02
C SER A 66 -12.76 28.32 1.69
N HIS A 67 -12.38 27.14 1.20
CA HIS A 67 -11.74 26.94 -0.08
C HIS A 67 -12.45 25.81 -0.84
N ALA A 68 -12.69 26.02 -2.13
CA ALA A 68 -13.28 25.01 -3.01
C ALA A 68 -12.37 24.79 -4.22
N PHE A 69 -12.12 23.50 -4.53
CA PHE A 69 -11.24 23.11 -5.62
C PHE A 69 -11.94 22.12 -6.56
N ASP A 70 -11.82 22.37 -7.86
CA ASP A 70 -12.13 21.41 -8.90
C ASP A 70 -10.88 20.60 -9.21
N TRP A 71 -10.87 19.33 -8.80
CA TRP A 71 -9.75 18.43 -8.99
C TRP A 71 -10.08 17.42 -10.09
N GLN A 72 -9.41 17.56 -11.22
CA GLN A 72 -9.56 16.63 -12.32
C GLN A 72 -8.95 15.27 -11.96
N THR A 73 -9.62 14.20 -12.35
CA THR A 73 -9.13 12.83 -12.11
C THR A 73 -9.34 11.97 -13.34
N ASN A 74 -8.39 11.06 -13.59
CA ASN A 74 -8.46 10.11 -14.70
C ASN A 74 -8.26 8.66 -14.19
N PRO A 75 -9.28 8.07 -13.53
CA PRO A 75 -9.17 6.72 -12.99
C PRO A 75 -9.04 5.69 -14.11
N VAL A 76 -8.18 4.69 -13.87
CA VAL A 76 -7.96 3.59 -14.83
C VAL A 76 -9.17 2.66 -14.84
N PRO A 77 -9.75 2.37 -16.03
CA PRO A 77 -10.87 1.43 -16.13
C PRO A 77 -10.51 0.04 -15.61
N LEU A 78 -11.38 -0.55 -14.78
CA LEU A 78 -11.17 -1.86 -14.17
C LEU A 78 -10.83 -2.94 -15.20
N LYS A 79 -11.48 -2.89 -16.37
CA LYS A 79 -11.24 -3.84 -17.46
C LYS A 79 -9.78 -3.81 -17.94
N ASP A 80 -9.21 -2.62 -18.09
CA ASP A 80 -7.83 -2.45 -18.53
C ASP A 80 -6.85 -2.92 -17.47
N GLU A 81 -7.12 -2.58 -16.20
CA GLU A 81 -6.35 -3.05 -15.05
C GLU A 81 -6.35 -4.59 -14.95
N GLU A 82 -7.52 -5.26 -15.10
CA GLU A 82 -7.61 -6.72 -15.03
C GLU A 82 -6.85 -7.43 -16.16
N VAL A 83 -6.87 -6.87 -17.36
CA VAL A 83 -6.13 -7.41 -18.51
C VAL A 83 -4.63 -7.25 -18.27
N LEU A 84 -4.20 -6.06 -17.83
CA LEU A 84 -2.80 -5.78 -17.54
C LEU A 84 -2.27 -6.63 -16.39
N ALA A 85 -3.05 -6.83 -15.32
CA ALA A 85 -2.65 -7.64 -14.17
C ALA A 85 -2.27 -9.09 -14.51
N LYS A 86 -2.82 -9.65 -15.58
CA LYS A 86 -2.46 -10.98 -16.07
C LYS A 86 -1.15 -10.97 -16.84
N PHE A 87 -0.82 -9.84 -17.46
CA PHE A 87 0.33 -9.67 -18.31
C PHE A 87 1.60 -9.30 -17.54
N VAL A 88 1.50 -8.39 -16.54
CA VAL A 88 2.66 -7.86 -15.82
C VAL A 88 3.30 -8.84 -14.84
N ILE A 89 2.63 -9.95 -14.49
CA ILE A 89 3.14 -10.98 -13.58
C ILE A 89 3.62 -12.19 -14.37
N LYS A 90 4.92 -12.42 -14.40
CA LYS A 90 5.52 -13.68 -14.87
C LYS A 90 6.10 -14.47 -13.70
N LYS A 91 6.16 -15.79 -13.86
CA LYS A 91 6.73 -16.69 -12.86
C LYS A 91 8.22 -16.43 -12.69
N GLY A 92 8.69 -16.29 -11.45
CA GLY A 92 10.11 -16.15 -11.15
C GLY A 92 10.68 -14.73 -11.34
N GLU A 93 9.88 -13.76 -11.78
CA GLU A 93 10.30 -12.35 -11.92
C GLU A 93 10.09 -11.57 -10.61
N PHE A 94 11.10 -11.47 -9.76
CA PHE A 94 11.04 -10.73 -8.49
C PHE A 94 12.05 -9.60 -8.39
N GLY A 95 13.07 -9.57 -9.26
CA GLY A 95 14.11 -8.53 -9.33
C GLY A 95 13.73 -7.35 -10.21
N TRP A 96 14.76 -6.58 -10.57
CA TRP A 96 14.68 -5.60 -11.65
C TRP A 96 14.23 -6.30 -12.92
N LEU A 97 13.41 -5.62 -13.69
CA LEU A 97 13.04 -6.10 -15.02
C LEU A 97 14.15 -5.73 -16.00
N GLU A 98 14.44 -6.65 -16.92
CA GLU A 98 15.27 -6.36 -18.08
C GLU A 98 14.58 -5.31 -18.98
N ASP A 99 15.36 -4.47 -19.66
CA ASP A 99 14.83 -3.42 -20.53
C ASP A 99 13.88 -3.98 -21.59
N SER A 100 14.18 -5.15 -22.14
CA SER A 100 13.30 -5.87 -23.08
C SER A 100 11.92 -6.15 -22.47
N ARG A 101 11.87 -6.50 -21.19
CA ARG A 101 10.62 -6.76 -20.48
C ARG A 101 9.85 -5.47 -20.17
N VAL A 102 10.56 -4.41 -19.80
CA VAL A 102 9.99 -3.07 -19.62
C VAL A 102 9.37 -2.58 -20.92
N ASN A 103 10.09 -2.72 -22.03
CA ASN A 103 9.60 -2.37 -23.36
C ASN A 103 8.38 -3.21 -23.79
N GLU A 104 8.37 -4.53 -23.49
CA GLU A 104 7.20 -5.40 -23.74
C GLU A 104 5.96 -4.91 -22.97
N ILE A 105 6.12 -4.48 -21.72
CA ILE A 105 5.04 -3.91 -20.92
C ILE A 105 4.61 -2.55 -21.49
N GLY A 106 5.56 -1.71 -21.90
CA GLY A 106 5.30 -0.41 -22.54
C GLY A 106 4.46 -0.57 -23.82
N GLN A 107 4.85 -1.47 -24.71
CA GLN A 107 4.09 -1.79 -25.92
C GLN A 107 2.71 -2.37 -25.61
N PHE A 108 2.58 -3.13 -24.52
CA PHE A 108 1.29 -3.69 -24.14
C PHE A 108 0.30 -2.63 -23.64
N VAL A 109 0.76 -1.57 -22.98
CA VAL A 109 -0.08 -0.47 -22.51
C VAL A 109 -0.32 0.60 -23.56
N ASP A 110 0.47 0.60 -24.64
CA ASP A 110 0.29 1.52 -25.76
C ASP A 110 -1.13 1.43 -26.34
N GLY A 111 -1.78 2.58 -26.52
CA GLY A 111 -3.18 2.67 -26.92
C GLY A 111 -4.22 2.24 -25.88
N LYS A 112 -3.83 2.02 -24.62
CA LYS A 112 -4.74 1.78 -23.48
C LYS A 112 -4.77 2.98 -22.55
N ASN A 113 -5.77 3.02 -21.66
CA ASN A 113 -5.89 4.07 -20.63
C ASN A 113 -4.99 3.79 -19.42
N MET A 114 -3.75 3.36 -19.67
CA MET A 114 -2.75 3.11 -18.62
C MET A 114 -1.36 3.49 -19.11
N THR A 115 -0.55 4.03 -18.23
CA THR A 115 0.86 4.34 -18.48
C THR A 115 1.77 3.18 -18.07
N LEU A 116 3.03 3.21 -18.53
CA LEU A 116 4.05 2.25 -18.10
C LEU A 116 4.28 2.30 -16.58
N ASP A 117 4.33 3.49 -15.97
CA ASP A 117 4.53 3.65 -14.53
C ASP A 117 3.38 3.05 -13.72
N GLN A 118 2.15 3.23 -14.17
CA GLN A 118 0.97 2.59 -13.59
C GLN A 118 1.07 1.06 -13.68
N ALA A 119 1.51 0.54 -14.81
CA ALA A 119 1.70 -0.90 -15.02
C ALA A 119 2.76 -1.50 -14.09
N LEU A 120 3.90 -0.83 -13.95
CA LEU A 120 4.99 -1.25 -13.07
C LEU A 120 4.60 -1.16 -11.59
N SER A 121 3.86 -0.12 -11.22
CA SER A 121 3.32 0.03 -9.87
C SER A 121 2.26 -1.03 -9.56
N LEU A 122 1.34 -1.33 -10.49
CA LEU A 122 0.37 -2.43 -10.37
C LEU A 122 1.08 -3.78 -10.20
N ARG A 123 2.15 -4.03 -10.98
CA ARG A 123 2.99 -5.24 -10.82
C ARG A 123 3.51 -5.36 -9.41
N SER A 124 4.04 -4.28 -8.84
CA SER A 124 4.56 -4.26 -7.46
C SER A 124 3.48 -4.59 -6.43
N ALA A 125 2.28 -4.00 -6.55
CA ALA A 125 1.14 -4.29 -5.68
C ALA A 125 0.72 -5.78 -5.75
N LEU A 126 0.67 -6.35 -6.95
CA LEU A 126 0.30 -7.76 -7.17
C LEU A 126 1.36 -8.73 -6.62
N LEU A 127 2.65 -8.42 -6.77
CA LEU A 127 3.73 -9.21 -6.19
C LEU A 127 3.72 -9.17 -4.66
N GLN A 128 3.45 -8.01 -4.06
CA GLN A 128 3.26 -7.90 -2.61
C GLN A 128 2.06 -8.73 -2.15
N GLN A 129 0.92 -8.64 -2.82
CA GLN A 129 -0.26 -9.46 -2.51
C GLN A 129 0.04 -10.95 -2.60
N LYS A 130 0.73 -11.40 -3.67
CA LYS A 130 1.18 -12.79 -3.86
C LYS A 130 2.06 -13.24 -2.70
N THR A 131 2.98 -12.39 -2.27
CA THR A 131 3.91 -12.67 -1.18
C THR A 131 3.16 -12.82 0.15
N VAL A 132 2.31 -11.89 0.52
CA VAL A 132 1.56 -11.92 1.78
C VAL A 132 0.65 -13.15 1.86
N TYR A 133 -0.15 -13.39 0.84
CA TYR A 133 -1.09 -14.52 0.85
C TYR A 133 -0.43 -15.88 0.56
N GLY A 134 0.72 -15.89 -0.09
CA GLY A 134 1.49 -17.11 -0.38
C GLY A 134 2.38 -17.58 0.76
N HIS A 135 2.74 -16.69 1.68
CA HIS A 135 3.74 -16.96 2.72
C HIS A 135 3.40 -18.17 3.61
N GLY A 136 2.14 -18.31 4.01
CA GLY A 136 1.69 -19.47 4.80
C GLY A 136 1.93 -20.79 4.08
N ARG A 137 1.59 -20.87 2.78
CA ARG A 137 1.83 -22.07 1.94
C ARG A 137 3.31 -22.36 1.73
N LEU A 138 4.13 -21.32 1.61
CA LEU A 138 5.58 -21.49 1.48
C LEU A 138 6.17 -22.08 2.77
N LYS A 139 5.72 -21.63 3.94
CA LYS A 139 6.16 -22.18 5.24
C LYS A 139 5.90 -23.67 5.38
N THR A 140 4.81 -24.21 4.85
CA THR A 140 4.59 -25.67 4.90
C THR A 140 5.63 -26.46 4.11
N ARG A 141 6.37 -25.80 3.21
CA ARG A 141 7.46 -26.40 2.40
C ARG A 141 8.85 -26.07 2.93
N ALA A 142 8.98 -25.48 4.12
CA ALA A 142 10.25 -25.02 4.68
C ALA A 142 11.32 -26.14 4.76
N LYS A 143 10.95 -27.32 5.22
CA LYS A 143 11.85 -28.48 5.27
C LYS A 143 12.37 -28.90 3.89
N ALA A 144 11.52 -28.87 2.86
CA ALA A 144 11.92 -29.20 1.49
C ALA A 144 12.85 -28.13 0.91
N LEU A 145 12.57 -26.84 1.16
CA LEU A 145 13.45 -25.73 0.80
C LEU A 145 14.83 -25.88 1.44
N PHE A 146 14.87 -26.17 2.75
CA PHE A 146 16.10 -26.33 3.48
C PHE A 146 16.93 -27.52 3.00
N ARG A 147 16.29 -28.66 2.69
CA ARG A 147 16.96 -29.81 2.10
C ARG A 147 17.62 -29.46 0.77
N LEU A 148 16.86 -28.92 -0.17
CA LEU A 148 17.38 -28.52 -1.48
C LEU A 148 18.54 -27.53 -1.37
N TYR A 149 18.43 -26.56 -0.46
CA TYR A 149 19.52 -25.64 -0.17
C TYR A 149 20.78 -26.36 0.32
N ASN A 150 20.67 -27.35 1.22
CA ASN A 150 21.81 -28.15 1.68
C ASN A 150 22.39 -29.03 0.57
N ASP A 151 21.55 -29.46 -0.39
CA ASP A 151 21.97 -30.23 -1.59
C ASP A 151 22.66 -29.30 -2.64
N GLY A 152 22.88 -28.03 -2.32
CA GLY A 152 23.64 -27.08 -3.16
C GLY A 152 22.80 -26.18 -4.07
N VAL A 153 21.47 -26.29 -4.06
CA VAL A 153 20.61 -25.41 -4.88
C VAL A 153 20.65 -23.99 -4.33
N SER A 154 20.84 -23.00 -5.22
CA SER A 154 20.91 -21.59 -4.83
C SER A 154 19.53 -21.03 -4.39
N VAL A 155 19.53 -19.99 -3.58
CA VAL A 155 18.29 -19.29 -3.16
C VAL A 155 17.54 -18.73 -4.37
N VAL A 156 18.25 -18.23 -5.38
CA VAL A 156 17.65 -17.68 -6.60
C VAL A 156 16.96 -18.78 -7.42
N ASP A 157 17.57 -19.96 -7.54
CA ASP A 157 16.94 -21.10 -8.24
C ASP A 157 15.73 -21.64 -7.47
N LEU A 158 15.82 -21.69 -6.15
CA LEU A 158 14.68 -22.01 -5.30
C LEU A 158 13.55 -20.98 -5.47
N SER A 159 13.87 -19.69 -5.58
CA SER A 159 12.90 -18.63 -5.87
C SER A 159 12.14 -18.90 -7.17
N LYS A 160 12.84 -19.17 -8.25
CA LYS A 160 12.24 -19.51 -9.56
C LYS A 160 11.38 -20.77 -9.48
N ARG A 161 11.90 -21.83 -8.83
CA ARG A 161 11.20 -23.13 -8.68
C ARG A 161 9.91 -23.01 -7.89
N PHE A 162 9.95 -22.32 -6.73
CA PHE A 162 8.80 -22.16 -5.84
C PHE A 162 7.95 -20.94 -6.17
N ASP A 163 8.36 -20.13 -7.13
CA ASP A 163 7.68 -18.91 -7.57
C ASP A 163 7.39 -17.95 -6.42
N PHE A 164 8.45 -17.63 -5.66
CA PHE A 164 8.37 -16.79 -4.48
C PHE A 164 9.61 -15.91 -4.31
N PRO A 165 9.52 -14.67 -3.75
CA PRO A 165 10.65 -13.74 -3.66
C PRO A 165 11.88 -14.36 -2.95
N PRO A 166 13.09 -14.15 -3.51
CA PRO A 166 14.32 -14.77 -3.02
C PRO A 166 14.60 -14.51 -1.54
N MET A 167 14.45 -13.25 -1.09
CA MET A 167 14.70 -12.89 0.31
C MET A 167 13.71 -13.56 1.29
N ASN A 168 12.49 -13.84 0.86
CA ASN A 168 11.54 -14.62 1.67
C ASN A 168 11.93 -16.09 1.74
N ILE A 169 12.39 -16.68 0.63
CA ILE A 169 12.96 -18.03 0.60
C ILE A 169 14.15 -18.11 1.56
N PHE A 170 15.08 -17.17 1.46
CA PHE A 170 16.27 -17.13 2.30
C PHE A 170 15.93 -17.04 3.80
N ARG A 171 15.02 -16.13 4.19
CA ARG A 171 14.55 -16.03 5.59
C ARG A 171 13.96 -17.34 6.11
N ILE A 172 13.22 -18.09 5.28
CA ILE A 172 12.67 -19.39 5.67
C ILE A 172 13.79 -20.43 5.86
N ILE A 173 14.79 -20.45 4.99
CA ILE A 173 15.95 -21.34 5.12
C ILE A 173 16.72 -21.05 6.41
N LEU A 174 16.97 -19.77 6.73
CA LEU A 174 17.64 -19.38 7.97
C LEU A 174 16.82 -19.78 9.22
N ALA A 175 15.49 -19.67 9.16
CA ALA A 175 14.62 -20.12 10.24
C ALA A 175 14.68 -21.65 10.43
N GLU A 176 14.75 -22.43 9.34
CA GLU A 176 14.95 -23.91 9.42
C GLU A 176 16.34 -24.27 9.96
N LYS A 177 17.37 -23.42 9.81
CA LYS A 177 18.67 -23.51 10.52
C LYS A 177 18.56 -23.18 12.01
N ARG A 178 17.35 -23.00 12.53
CA ARG A 178 17.06 -22.65 13.93
C ARG A 178 17.64 -21.28 14.36
N TRP A 179 17.82 -20.36 13.41
CA TRP A 179 18.17 -18.99 13.78
C TRP A 179 16.95 -18.27 14.36
N SER A 180 17.15 -17.54 15.45
CA SER A 180 16.10 -16.71 16.03
C SER A 180 15.73 -15.56 15.09
N LYS A 181 14.52 -15.02 15.24
CA LYS A 181 14.09 -13.83 14.44
C LYS A 181 15.02 -12.65 14.63
N SER A 182 15.53 -12.43 15.86
CA SER A 182 16.49 -11.36 16.16
C SER A 182 17.79 -11.56 15.42
N ARG A 183 18.37 -12.77 15.45
CA ARG A 183 19.57 -13.12 14.70
C ARG A 183 19.40 -12.94 13.21
N ILE A 184 18.29 -13.42 12.63
CA ILE A 184 18.01 -13.24 11.19
C ILE A 184 17.99 -11.74 10.85
N LYS A 185 17.25 -10.92 11.63
CA LYS A 185 17.18 -9.47 11.42
C LYS A 185 18.55 -8.81 11.51
N GLU A 186 19.38 -9.19 12.48
CA GLU A 186 20.72 -8.67 12.67
C GLU A 186 21.63 -9.03 11.49
N CYS A 187 21.68 -10.29 11.08
CA CYS A 187 22.51 -10.74 9.96
C CYS A 187 22.07 -10.17 8.60
N LEU A 188 20.78 -9.90 8.39
CA LEU A 188 20.32 -9.24 7.17
C LEU A 188 20.72 -7.74 7.12
N ARG A 189 20.98 -7.12 8.27
CA ARG A 189 21.52 -5.73 8.33
C ARG A 189 23.04 -5.70 8.23
N ASP A 190 23.68 -6.74 8.72
CA ASP A 190 25.15 -6.88 8.72
C ASP A 190 25.52 -8.30 8.22
N PRO A 191 25.60 -8.47 6.87
CA PRO A 191 25.88 -9.77 6.26
C PRO A 191 27.23 -10.37 6.67
N SER A 192 28.19 -9.56 7.14
CA SER A 192 29.52 -10.03 7.60
C SER A 192 29.41 -11.02 8.76
N LYS A 193 28.29 -11.02 9.50
CA LYS A 193 28.00 -11.97 10.60
C LYS A 193 27.52 -13.34 10.13
N MET A 194 27.36 -13.52 8.82
CA MET A 194 27.01 -14.81 8.21
C MET A 194 28.27 -15.60 7.85
N LYS A 195 28.11 -16.94 7.68
CA LYS A 195 29.16 -17.73 7.05
C LYS A 195 29.23 -17.41 5.57
N LYS A 196 30.37 -17.64 4.93
CA LYS A 196 30.64 -17.27 3.54
C LYS A 196 29.52 -17.67 2.57
N ARG A 197 29.02 -18.91 2.65
CA ARG A 197 27.94 -19.38 1.79
C ARG A 197 26.63 -18.58 2.00
N GLU A 198 26.23 -18.34 3.26
CA GLU A 198 25.04 -17.58 3.57
C GLU A 198 25.17 -16.11 3.11
N GLN A 199 26.37 -15.53 3.20
CA GLN A 199 26.63 -14.19 2.69
C GLN A 199 26.52 -14.11 1.17
N GLU A 200 27.15 -15.02 0.43
CA GLU A 200 27.06 -15.10 -1.02
C GLU A 200 25.62 -15.30 -1.51
N GLU A 201 24.84 -16.15 -0.83
CA GLU A 201 23.44 -16.41 -1.17
C GLU A 201 22.52 -15.23 -0.77
N PHE A 202 22.86 -14.49 0.29
CA PHE A 202 22.19 -13.25 0.65
C PHE A 202 22.38 -12.19 -0.45
N GLU A 203 23.62 -11.92 -0.88
CA GLU A 203 23.96 -10.95 -1.91
C GLU A 203 23.21 -11.25 -3.23
N LYS A 204 23.20 -12.53 -3.66
CA LYS A 204 22.45 -12.97 -4.84
C LYS A 204 20.94 -12.79 -4.67
N ALA A 205 20.41 -13.13 -3.48
CA ALA A 205 18.99 -13.04 -3.19
C ALA A 205 18.52 -11.57 -3.12
N GLU A 206 19.33 -10.68 -2.54
CA GLU A 206 19.05 -9.25 -2.45
C GLU A 206 19.06 -8.60 -3.83
N ALA A 207 20.09 -8.89 -4.64
CA ALA A 207 20.18 -8.40 -6.02
C ALA A 207 19.00 -8.85 -6.89
N ALA A 208 18.45 -10.05 -6.63
CA ALA A 208 17.33 -10.63 -7.38
C ALA A 208 15.93 -10.36 -6.79
N ASP A 209 15.81 -9.53 -5.73
CA ASP A 209 14.55 -9.28 -5.04
C ASP A 209 14.26 -7.78 -4.87
N ARG A 210 13.26 -7.30 -5.60
CA ARG A 210 12.74 -5.92 -5.46
C ARG A 210 11.38 -5.87 -4.72
N VAL A 211 10.84 -7.04 -4.34
CA VAL A 211 9.56 -7.15 -3.63
C VAL A 211 9.73 -7.08 -2.12
N SER A 212 10.82 -7.68 -1.62
CA SER A 212 11.11 -7.81 -0.18
C SER A 212 12.42 -7.11 0.18
N ASN A 213 12.79 -6.09 -0.57
CA ASN A 213 14.04 -5.35 -0.41
C ASN A 213 14.21 -4.84 1.02
N VAL A 214 15.43 -4.91 1.52
CA VAL A 214 15.81 -4.42 2.85
C VAL A 214 16.00 -2.91 2.83
N ASP A 215 16.56 -2.38 1.76
CA ASP A 215 16.72 -0.94 1.55
C ASP A 215 15.55 -0.36 0.76
N GLN A 216 14.82 0.57 1.38
CA GLN A 216 13.71 1.32 0.79
C GLN A 216 13.95 2.84 0.84
N SER A 217 15.19 3.28 1.09
CA SER A 217 15.53 4.69 1.28
C SER A 217 15.10 5.56 0.10
N GLU A 218 15.40 5.15 -1.13
CA GLU A 218 14.98 5.88 -2.33
C GLU A 218 13.45 5.99 -2.46
N THR A 219 12.72 4.93 -2.12
CA THR A 219 11.25 4.94 -2.17
C THR A 219 10.68 5.92 -1.14
N HIS A 220 11.29 5.99 0.05
CA HIS A 220 10.87 6.95 1.08
C HIS A 220 11.15 8.39 0.65
N LEU A 221 12.37 8.69 0.15
CA LEU A 221 12.71 10.03 -0.33
C LEU A 221 11.74 10.53 -1.41
N ARG A 222 11.36 9.67 -2.35
CA ARG A 222 10.38 10.03 -3.40
C ARG A 222 8.98 10.21 -2.83
N ALA A 223 8.60 9.47 -1.80
CA ALA A 223 7.32 9.64 -1.12
C ALA A 223 7.29 10.98 -0.37
N ASP A 224 8.33 11.26 0.42
CA ASP A 224 8.47 12.52 1.17
C ASP A 224 8.39 13.73 0.22
N LEU A 225 9.09 13.66 -0.94
CA LEU A 225 9.04 14.73 -1.94
C LEU A 225 7.64 14.92 -2.56
N PHE A 226 6.90 13.83 -2.76
CA PHE A 226 5.52 13.92 -3.25
C PHE A 226 4.59 14.56 -2.22
N GLU A 227 4.76 14.26 -0.94
CA GLU A 227 4.05 14.89 0.17
C GLU A 227 4.33 16.40 0.22
N GLU A 228 5.61 16.81 0.02
CA GLU A 228 5.99 18.23 -0.04
C GLU A 228 5.34 18.95 -1.21
N VAL A 229 5.40 18.39 -2.43
CA VAL A 229 4.77 18.98 -3.61
C VAL A 229 3.26 19.19 -3.40
N LEU A 230 2.60 18.22 -2.79
CA LEU A 230 1.17 18.30 -2.51
C LEU A 230 0.85 19.35 -1.44
N ALA A 231 1.63 19.44 -0.38
CA ALA A 231 1.47 20.46 0.66
C ALA A 231 1.70 21.88 0.10
N ASP A 232 2.79 22.08 -0.66
CA ASP A 232 3.11 23.35 -1.31
C ASP A 232 1.98 23.81 -2.26
N TRP A 233 1.30 22.87 -2.93
CA TRP A 233 0.18 23.16 -3.81
C TRP A 233 -0.98 23.82 -3.07
N PHE A 234 -1.35 23.35 -1.87
CA PHE A 234 -2.40 23.93 -1.05
C PHE A 234 -1.96 25.24 -0.38
N GLU A 235 -0.76 25.27 0.20
CA GLU A 235 -0.22 26.48 0.84
C GLU A 235 -0.09 27.65 -0.14
N SER A 236 0.36 27.40 -1.37
CA SER A 236 0.46 28.43 -2.41
C SER A 236 -0.90 29.05 -2.81
N ARG A 237 -2.00 28.35 -2.48
CA ARG A 237 -3.38 28.83 -2.70
C ARG A 237 -4.02 29.43 -1.44
N GLY A 238 -3.20 29.62 -0.39
CA GLY A 238 -3.59 30.28 0.85
C GLY A 238 -4.34 29.39 1.83
N VAL A 239 -4.35 28.08 1.62
CA VAL A 239 -4.96 27.13 2.56
C VAL A 239 -4.04 26.92 3.76
N LYS A 240 -4.57 27.06 4.96
CA LYS A 240 -3.83 26.73 6.20
C LYS A 240 -3.83 25.23 6.42
N ILE A 241 -2.63 24.67 6.58
CA ILE A 241 -2.45 23.24 6.81
C ILE A 241 -1.53 22.96 7.99
N ARG A 242 -1.57 21.72 8.49
CA ARG A 242 -0.49 21.11 9.28
C ARG A 242 0.11 19.95 8.52
N ARG A 243 1.43 19.92 8.48
CA ARG A 243 2.19 18.85 7.83
C ARG A 243 2.43 17.69 8.81
N GLN A 244 2.62 16.48 8.28
CA GLN A 244 2.82 15.26 9.07
C GLN A 244 3.92 15.38 10.12
N ASN A 245 5.08 15.96 9.77
CA ASN A 245 6.24 16.08 10.65
C ASN A 245 5.95 16.90 11.93
N GLU A 246 5.12 17.95 11.84
CA GLU A 246 4.69 18.76 12.97
C GLU A 246 3.84 17.92 13.93
N MET A 247 2.83 17.22 13.40
CA MET A 247 1.96 16.34 14.18
C MET A 247 2.70 15.16 14.80
N VAL A 248 3.68 14.57 14.05
CA VAL A 248 4.55 13.50 14.58
C VAL A 248 5.35 13.98 15.77
N SER A 249 5.89 15.21 15.72
CA SER A 249 6.71 15.80 16.81
C SER A 249 5.85 16.06 18.04
N GLU A 250 4.68 16.66 17.86
CA GLU A 250 3.73 16.93 18.91
C GLU A 250 3.25 15.65 19.62
N GLN A 251 2.75 14.67 18.84
CA GLN A 251 2.23 13.41 19.39
C GLN A 251 3.31 12.55 20.06
N ARG A 252 4.58 12.67 19.65
CA ARG A 252 5.69 12.02 20.37
C ARG A 252 5.89 12.62 21.75
N LEU A 253 5.73 13.93 21.90
CA LEU A 253 5.83 14.60 23.19
C LEU A 253 4.64 14.26 24.10
N GLU A 254 3.41 14.26 23.57
CA GLU A 254 2.19 14.03 24.33
C GLU A 254 1.95 12.55 24.66
N HIS A 255 2.23 11.64 23.70
CA HIS A 255 1.83 10.23 23.79
C HIS A 255 3.01 9.25 23.70
N GLY A 256 4.25 9.74 23.59
CA GLY A 256 5.45 8.91 23.40
C GLY A 256 5.58 8.31 22.01
N ARG A 257 4.59 8.44 21.15
CA ARG A 257 4.58 7.93 19.75
C ARG A 257 3.52 8.64 18.90
N PRO A 258 3.70 8.66 17.58
CA PRO A 258 2.64 9.08 16.66
C PRO A 258 1.43 8.13 16.73
N ILE A 259 0.23 8.68 16.73
CA ILE A 259 -1.05 7.96 16.74
C ILE A 259 -1.76 8.11 15.40
N ASN A 260 -2.15 9.35 15.04
CA ASN A 260 -2.83 9.72 13.80
C ASN A 260 -2.13 10.93 13.18
N THR A 261 -1.44 10.70 12.08
CA THR A 261 -0.64 11.73 11.39
C THR A 261 -0.85 11.58 9.87
N PRO A 262 -1.94 12.14 9.30
CA PRO A 262 -2.08 12.25 7.86
C PRO A 262 -0.95 13.14 7.31
N ASP A 263 -0.69 13.06 6.02
CA ASP A 263 0.39 13.84 5.42
C ASP A 263 0.05 15.34 5.43
N ILE A 264 -1.24 15.67 5.27
CA ILE A 264 -1.80 17.02 5.41
C ILE A 264 -3.06 16.98 6.28
N LEU A 265 -3.15 17.84 7.28
CA LEU A 265 -4.38 18.15 8.01
C LEU A 265 -4.77 19.59 7.70
N PHE A 266 -5.99 19.82 7.21
CA PHE A 266 -6.49 21.16 6.90
C PHE A 266 -6.97 21.89 8.15
N LEU A 267 -6.48 23.11 8.34
CA LEU A 267 -6.93 24.07 9.37
C LEU A 267 -7.95 25.07 8.83
N ASP A 268 -8.40 24.86 7.59
CA ASP A 268 -9.45 25.60 6.90
C ASP A 268 -10.56 24.63 6.46
N HIS A 269 -11.73 25.16 6.09
CA HIS A 269 -12.76 24.38 5.40
C HIS A 269 -12.34 24.19 3.95
N VAL A 270 -12.11 22.96 3.55
CA VAL A 270 -11.70 22.60 2.20
C VAL A 270 -12.75 21.67 1.59
N GLU A 271 -13.22 22.03 0.42
CA GLU A 271 -14.03 21.17 -0.44
C GLU A 271 -13.25 20.82 -1.71
N ILE A 272 -13.28 19.55 -2.09
CA ILE A 272 -12.73 19.08 -3.36
C ILE A 272 -13.84 18.36 -4.13
N ASN A 273 -14.13 18.82 -5.33
CA ASN A 273 -15.25 18.33 -6.15
C ASN A 273 -16.60 18.32 -5.40
N GLY A 274 -16.84 19.37 -4.56
CA GLY A 274 -18.06 19.51 -3.76
C GLY A 274 -18.15 18.59 -2.55
N GLN A 275 -17.07 17.89 -2.17
CA GLN A 275 -17.02 17.04 -0.98
C GLN A 275 -16.10 17.66 0.07
N PRO A 276 -16.50 17.74 1.34
CA PRO A 276 -15.65 18.25 2.40
C PRO A 276 -14.48 17.31 2.68
N VAL A 277 -13.28 17.88 2.79
CA VAL A 277 -12.03 17.16 3.00
C VAL A 277 -11.29 17.74 4.20
N ALA A 278 -11.15 16.97 5.27
CA ALA A 278 -10.46 17.40 6.48
C ALA A 278 -8.95 17.12 6.44
N TRP A 279 -8.53 16.10 5.70
CA TRP A 279 -7.14 15.65 5.63
C TRP A 279 -6.83 15.02 4.28
N ILE A 280 -5.54 14.98 3.94
CA ILE A 280 -5.03 14.24 2.77
C ILE A 280 -3.94 13.27 3.20
N ASP A 281 -3.93 12.11 2.55
CA ASP A 281 -2.89 11.09 2.63
C ASP A 281 -2.34 10.83 1.21
N ALA A 282 -1.05 11.11 1.02
CA ALA A 282 -0.35 11.00 -0.25
C ALA A 282 0.19 9.58 -0.47
N LYS A 283 0.07 9.05 -1.67
CA LYS A 283 0.56 7.71 -2.00
C LYS A 283 1.40 7.74 -3.27
N HIS A 284 2.70 7.50 -3.08
CA HIS A 284 3.67 7.43 -4.17
C HIS A 284 3.62 6.08 -4.91
N PHE A 285 2.41 5.59 -5.21
CA PHE A 285 2.18 4.37 -5.98
C PHE A 285 0.81 4.43 -6.66
N TYR A 286 0.53 3.45 -7.55
CA TYR A 286 -0.76 3.29 -8.18
C TYR A 286 -1.80 2.71 -7.22
N GLY A 287 -2.93 3.34 -7.10
CA GLY A 287 -4.07 2.91 -6.28
C GLY A 287 -4.82 1.72 -6.88
N ALA A 288 -4.20 0.54 -6.88
CA ALA A 288 -4.81 -0.68 -7.39
C ALA A 288 -5.95 -1.17 -6.48
N ASP A 289 -7.07 -1.61 -7.06
CA ASP A 289 -8.15 -2.26 -6.30
C ASP A 289 -7.82 -3.72 -5.97
N VAL A 290 -6.63 -3.99 -5.41
CA VAL A 290 -6.23 -5.32 -4.92
C VAL A 290 -6.53 -5.48 -3.44
N SER A 291 -7.05 -6.64 -3.06
CA SER A 291 -7.63 -6.87 -1.73
C SER A 291 -6.65 -6.62 -0.58
N PHE A 292 -5.36 -6.91 -0.77
CA PHE A 292 -4.34 -6.65 0.24
C PHE A 292 -4.14 -5.15 0.48
N GLN A 293 -3.97 -4.38 -0.60
CA GLN A 293 -3.73 -2.95 -0.55
C GLN A 293 -4.96 -2.22 0.01
N ARG A 294 -6.16 -2.55 -0.49
CA ARG A 294 -7.41 -1.99 0.01
C ARG A 294 -7.61 -2.20 1.51
N LYS A 295 -7.40 -3.42 2.04
CA LYS A 295 -7.49 -3.68 3.48
C LYS A 295 -6.52 -2.83 4.30
N LYS A 296 -5.28 -2.67 3.83
CA LYS A 296 -4.28 -1.82 4.50
C LYS A 296 -4.72 -0.36 4.51
N MET A 297 -5.16 0.14 3.36
CA MET A 297 -5.63 1.52 3.19
C MET A 297 -6.87 1.79 4.04
N THR A 298 -7.91 0.96 3.95
CA THR A 298 -9.13 1.12 4.75
C THR A 298 -8.81 1.18 6.24
N LYS A 299 -7.92 0.31 6.74
CA LYS A 299 -7.52 0.32 8.16
C LYS A 299 -6.79 1.61 8.56
N GLN A 300 -6.01 2.20 7.67
CA GLN A 300 -5.32 3.46 7.93
C GLN A 300 -6.31 4.62 7.90
N MET A 301 -7.10 4.71 6.83
CA MET A 301 -8.03 5.82 6.61
C MET A 301 -9.15 5.86 7.64
N SER A 302 -9.67 4.69 8.11
CA SER A 302 -10.71 4.68 9.13
C SER A 302 -10.30 5.43 10.40
N ARG A 303 -9.03 5.36 10.81
CA ARG A 303 -8.55 6.10 11.98
C ARG A 303 -8.57 7.62 11.79
N TYR A 304 -8.28 8.07 10.56
CA TYR A 304 -8.34 9.49 10.23
C TYR A 304 -9.78 9.97 10.13
N ILE A 305 -10.65 9.15 9.53
CA ILE A 305 -12.09 9.43 9.44
C ILE A 305 -12.73 9.49 10.81
N ASP A 306 -12.39 8.56 11.70
CA ASP A 306 -12.90 8.54 13.07
C ASP A 306 -12.53 9.82 13.85
N GLU A 307 -11.34 10.38 13.57
CA GLU A 307 -10.84 11.58 14.23
C GLU A 307 -11.37 12.88 13.60
N TRP A 308 -11.24 13.02 12.28
CA TRP A 308 -11.47 14.30 11.61
C TRP A 308 -12.63 14.32 10.60
N GLY A 309 -13.28 13.18 10.33
CA GLY A 309 -14.29 13.05 9.30
C GLY A 309 -13.68 12.72 7.92
N SER A 310 -14.42 13.03 6.85
CA SER A 310 -14.02 12.71 5.48
C SER A 310 -12.69 13.33 5.08
N GLY A 311 -11.97 12.65 4.19
CA GLY A 311 -10.69 13.10 3.67
C GLY A 311 -10.42 12.60 2.26
N ALA A 312 -9.19 12.77 1.79
CA ALA A 312 -8.80 12.33 0.46
C ALA A 312 -7.50 11.52 0.47
N VAL A 313 -7.37 10.64 -0.53
CA VAL A 313 -6.11 9.94 -0.82
C VAL A 313 -5.67 10.33 -2.22
N VAL A 314 -4.46 10.90 -2.33
CA VAL A 314 -3.88 11.33 -3.61
C VAL A 314 -2.84 10.30 -4.06
N TYR A 315 -3.07 9.67 -5.21
CA TYR A 315 -2.18 8.68 -5.79
C TYR A 315 -1.31 9.28 -6.88
N ARG A 316 0.02 9.26 -6.72
CA ARG A 316 0.93 9.81 -7.73
C ARG A 316 0.75 9.18 -9.11
N HIS A 317 0.58 7.88 -9.15
CA HIS A 317 0.45 7.13 -10.41
C HIS A 317 -1.01 6.82 -10.77
N GLY A 318 -1.98 7.62 -10.27
CA GLY A 318 -3.40 7.39 -10.52
C GLY A 318 -3.96 6.17 -9.76
N PHE A 319 -5.19 5.83 -10.03
CA PHE A 319 -5.91 4.77 -9.29
C PHE A 319 -6.93 4.04 -10.16
N SER A 320 -7.34 2.86 -9.72
CA SER A 320 -8.40 2.05 -10.33
C SER A 320 -9.77 2.71 -10.17
N GLU A 321 -10.58 2.74 -11.23
CA GLU A 321 -11.96 3.27 -11.18
C GLU A 321 -12.83 2.60 -10.11
N ASN A 322 -12.54 1.33 -9.78
CA ASN A 322 -13.29 0.57 -8.78
C ASN A 322 -12.75 0.71 -7.36
N LEU A 323 -11.60 1.38 -7.18
CA LEU A 323 -11.06 1.63 -5.83
C LEU A 323 -11.99 2.56 -5.06
N PHE A 324 -12.47 2.08 -3.92
CA PHE A 324 -13.39 2.81 -3.07
C PHE A 324 -13.12 2.53 -1.59
N ILE A 325 -13.02 3.61 -0.83
CA ILE A 325 -12.94 3.61 0.64
C ILE A 325 -14.01 4.60 1.12
N PRO A 326 -15.04 4.14 1.86
CA PRO A 326 -16.08 5.04 2.35
C PRO A 326 -15.52 6.20 3.16
N GLY A 327 -15.95 7.42 2.89
CA GLY A 327 -15.46 8.63 3.54
C GLY A 327 -14.12 9.16 3.00
N CYS A 328 -13.59 8.56 1.93
CA CYS A 328 -12.38 9.03 1.27
C CYS A 328 -12.62 9.34 -0.21
N LEU A 329 -12.25 10.53 -0.61
CA LEU A 329 -12.15 10.91 -2.03
C LEU A 329 -10.85 10.32 -2.61
N MET A 330 -10.94 9.65 -3.77
CA MET A 330 -9.77 9.14 -4.50
C MET A 330 -9.35 10.15 -5.56
N LEU A 331 -8.11 10.61 -5.50
CA LEU A 331 -7.53 11.62 -6.38
C LEU A 331 -6.24 11.09 -7.01
N ASP A 332 -5.86 11.67 -8.14
CA ASP A 332 -4.56 11.48 -8.77
C ASP A 332 -3.75 12.78 -8.76
N ALA A 333 -2.55 12.72 -9.33
CA ALA A 333 -1.62 13.83 -9.32
C ALA A 333 -1.69 14.73 -10.57
N GLU A 334 -2.73 14.63 -11.41
CA GLU A 334 -2.80 15.38 -12.67
C GLU A 334 -2.83 16.91 -12.46
N ASN A 335 -3.33 17.37 -11.31
CA ASN A 335 -3.39 18.80 -10.98
C ASN A 335 -2.09 19.35 -10.38
N LEU A 336 -1.07 18.51 -10.18
CA LEU A 336 0.19 18.87 -9.52
C LEU A 336 1.31 19.10 -10.55
N ASP A 337 2.17 20.08 -10.29
CA ASP A 337 3.44 20.22 -11.00
C ASP A 337 4.47 19.27 -10.37
N LEU A 338 4.75 18.17 -11.07
CA LEU A 338 5.70 17.15 -10.64
C LEU A 338 7.13 17.39 -11.16
N SER A 339 7.44 18.56 -11.70
CA SER A 339 8.79 18.89 -12.24
C SER A 339 9.90 18.72 -11.21
N LYS A 340 9.62 19.00 -9.93
CA LYS A 340 10.55 18.75 -8.81
C LYS A 340 10.88 17.27 -8.57
N MET A 341 10.11 16.36 -9.16
CA MET A 341 10.24 14.90 -8.97
C MET A 341 10.83 14.18 -10.19
N ALA A 342 11.16 14.92 -11.24
CA ALA A 342 11.73 14.40 -12.50
C ALA A 342 13.20 13.98 -12.35
#